data_490fc3b1c1f8531c52f15b11173de3ac
#
_entry.id   490fc3b1c1f8531c52f15b11173de3ac
#
_cell.length_a   1.000
_cell.length_b   1.000
_cell.length_c   1.000
_cell.angle_alpha   90.00
_cell.angle_beta   90.00
_cell.angle_gamma   90.00
#
_symmetry.space_group_name_H-M   'P 1'
#
loop_
_entity.id
_entity.type
_entity.pdbx_description
1 polymer ?
#
loop_
_entity_poly.entity_id
_entity_poly.type
_entity_poly.pdbx_seq_one_letter_code
_entity_poly.pdbx_strand_id
1 'polypeptide(L)'
;MAEPVDAIRAIHNAFRKDMEIIDAAAFQAAKGKAGLGPTIERFRLMNEILVWHAHGEEAAIFPAVENVAPLVAEAYEKDHRGLDVAFEELHASVLARDPIKTARATAAFRFHLTWHLMKEDTHLYRIFKERIPPPEQGKAVGIMSSLVPKERFADLVAWEFPLIGNDDRENMTRIFQMVMPPPVFAGVKELIRKAVGGSDWAELNRRIQGL
;
A
#
# COMPACT_ATOMS: atom_id res chain seq x y z
N MET A 1 -19.33 4.18 8.10
CA MET A 1 -19.45 3.86 6.66
C MET A 1 -18.05 3.97 6.10
N ALA A 2 -17.59 3.03 5.26
CA ALA A 2 -16.26 3.12 4.67
C ALA A 2 -16.16 4.35 3.74
N GLU A 3 -15.06 5.07 3.83
CA GLU A 3 -14.79 6.29 3.05
C GLU A 3 -13.68 6.01 2.03
N PRO A 4 -13.58 6.78 0.92
CA PRO A 4 -12.52 6.56 -0.09
C PRO A 4 -11.10 6.55 0.50
N VAL A 5 -10.82 7.42 1.46
CA VAL A 5 -9.52 7.52 2.14
C VAL A 5 -9.16 6.27 2.95
N ASP A 6 -10.13 5.46 3.35
CA ASP A 6 -9.86 4.22 4.09
C ASP A 6 -9.11 3.19 3.22
N ALA A 7 -9.34 3.21 1.90
CA ALA A 7 -8.58 2.35 0.97
C ALA A 7 -7.09 2.73 0.95
N ILE A 8 -6.80 4.03 0.96
CA ILE A 8 -5.42 4.52 0.95
C ILE A 8 -4.73 4.19 2.27
N ARG A 9 -5.42 4.39 3.39
CA ARG A 9 -4.90 4.01 4.71
C ARG A 9 -4.63 2.51 4.82
N ALA A 10 -5.49 1.67 4.26
CA ALA A 10 -5.30 0.22 4.26
C ALA A 10 -4.00 -0.18 3.53
N ILE A 11 -3.75 0.35 2.33
CA ILE A 11 -2.52 0.06 1.60
C ILE A 11 -1.27 0.61 2.30
N HIS A 12 -1.35 1.76 2.97
CA HIS A 12 -0.27 2.29 3.82
C HIS A 12 0.06 1.34 4.97
N ASN A 13 -0.95 0.77 5.62
CA ASN A 13 -0.76 -0.22 6.68
C ASN A 13 -0.13 -1.51 6.14
N ALA A 14 -0.50 -1.94 4.92
CA ALA A 14 0.14 -3.06 4.25
C ALA A 14 1.62 -2.78 3.96
N PHE A 15 1.98 -1.61 3.43
CA PHE A 15 3.39 -1.22 3.20
C PHE A 15 4.21 -1.23 4.49
N ARG A 16 3.70 -0.63 5.58
CA ARG A 16 4.39 -0.64 6.89
C ARG A 16 4.64 -2.06 7.35
N LYS A 17 3.61 -2.91 7.28
CA LYS A 17 3.70 -4.29 7.74
C LYS A 17 4.65 -5.12 6.89
N ASP A 18 4.61 -4.93 5.58
CA ASP A 18 5.48 -5.67 4.67
C ASP A 18 6.96 -5.26 4.83
N MET A 19 7.21 -3.95 4.98
CA MET A 19 8.57 -3.47 5.26
C MET A 19 9.13 -3.98 6.59
N GLU A 20 8.31 -4.19 7.62
CA GLU A 20 8.75 -4.87 8.86
C GLU A 20 9.23 -6.29 8.58
N ILE A 21 8.51 -7.02 7.75
CA ILE A 21 8.83 -8.40 7.39
C ILE A 21 10.12 -8.45 6.54
N ILE A 22 10.23 -7.56 5.54
CA ILE A 22 11.39 -7.46 4.64
C ILE A 22 12.65 -7.09 5.44
N ASP A 23 12.58 -6.09 6.30
CA ASP A 23 13.69 -5.63 7.13
C ASP A 23 14.16 -6.73 8.10
N ALA A 24 13.22 -7.41 8.78
CA ALA A 24 13.53 -8.54 9.64
C ALA A 24 14.22 -9.69 8.87
N ALA A 25 13.75 -10.02 7.66
CA ALA A 25 14.33 -11.07 6.83
C ALA A 25 15.74 -10.69 6.34
N ALA A 26 15.95 -9.44 5.91
CA ALA A 26 17.26 -8.93 5.53
C ALA A 26 18.26 -8.98 6.69
N PHE A 27 17.82 -8.65 7.91
CA PHE A 27 18.64 -8.75 9.11
C PHE A 27 19.03 -10.19 9.45
N GLN A 28 18.13 -11.18 9.27
CA GLN A 28 18.48 -12.59 9.44
C GLN A 28 19.48 -13.06 8.38
N ALA A 29 19.36 -12.59 7.13
CA ALA A 29 20.33 -12.87 6.08
C ALA A 29 21.71 -12.29 6.41
N ALA A 30 21.79 -11.06 6.93
CA ALA A 30 23.05 -10.46 7.35
C ALA A 30 23.73 -11.21 8.51
N LYS A 31 22.97 -11.93 9.33
CA LYS A 31 23.49 -12.82 10.39
C LYS A 31 23.87 -14.21 9.89
N GLY A 32 23.75 -14.48 8.62
CA GLY A 32 23.99 -15.82 8.04
C GLY A 32 22.95 -16.87 8.43
N LYS A 33 21.78 -16.47 8.94
CA LYS A 33 20.70 -17.37 9.39
C LYS A 33 19.68 -17.69 8.31
N ALA A 34 19.69 -16.92 7.20
CA ALA A 34 18.81 -17.09 6.06
C ALA A 34 19.50 -16.63 4.77
N GLY A 35 18.96 -17.05 3.61
CA GLY A 35 19.36 -16.51 2.32
C GLY A 35 18.62 -15.23 1.97
N LEU A 36 19.18 -14.41 1.07
CA LEU A 36 18.53 -13.18 0.58
C LEU A 36 17.36 -13.42 -0.38
N GLY A 37 17.25 -14.61 -0.99
CA GLY A 37 16.24 -14.89 -2.02
C GLY A 37 14.81 -14.47 -1.63
N PRO A 38 14.26 -14.98 -0.51
CA PRO A 38 12.90 -14.62 -0.08
C PRO A 38 12.71 -13.12 0.18
N THR A 39 13.75 -12.44 0.72
CA THR A 39 13.74 -10.98 0.93
C THR A 39 13.62 -10.23 -0.39
N ILE A 40 14.39 -10.64 -1.39
CA ILE A 40 14.43 -10.03 -2.73
C ILE A 40 13.07 -10.18 -3.43
N GLU A 41 12.50 -11.39 -3.43
CA GLU A 41 11.21 -11.65 -4.10
C GLU A 41 10.07 -10.85 -3.45
N ARG A 42 10.04 -10.80 -2.11
CA ARG A 42 9.02 -10.03 -1.39
C ARG A 42 9.14 -8.53 -1.66
N PHE A 43 10.36 -8.00 -1.59
CA PHE A 43 10.64 -6.60 -1.87
C PHE A 43 10.24 -6.21 -3.31
N ARG A 44 10.50 -7.07 -4.29
CA ARG A 44 10.12 -6.82 -5.69
C ARG A 44 8.62 -6.58 -5.85
N LEU A 45 7.78 -7.44 -5.26
CA LEU A 45 6.32 -7.28 -5.33
C LEU A 45 5.85 -6.02 -4.59
N MET A 46 6.34 -5.80 -3.35
CA MET A 46 5.99 -4.60 -2.59
C MET A 46 6.36 -3.33 -3.35
N ASN A 47 7.56 -3.29 -3.95
CA ASN A 47 7.99 -2.13 -4.72
C ASN A 47 7.15 -1.87 -5.96
N GLU A 48 6.77 -2.91 -6.69
CA GLU A 48 5.87 -2.78 -7.85
C GLU A 48 4.56 -2.10 -7.43
N ILE A 49 3.98 -2.53 -6.30
CA ILE A 49 2.75 -1.95 -5.76
C ILE A 49 2.97 -0.51 -5.27
N LEU A 50 4.12 -0.23 -4.64
CA LEU A 50 4.47 1.11 -4.18
C LEU A 50 4.58 2.10 -5.35
N VAL A 51 5.16 1.69 -6.47
CA VAL A 51 5.25 2.51 -7.69
C VAL A 51 3.85 2.84 -8.24
N TRP A 52 2.92 1.87 -8.28
CA TRP A 52 1.54 2.16 -8.72
C TRP A 52 0.85 3.12 -7.76
N HIS A 53 1.08 2.97 -6.46
CA HIS A 53 0.52 3.83 -5.43
C HIS A 53 1.01 5.27 -5.59
N ALA A 54 2.33 5.50 -5.64
CA ALA A 54 2.92 6.82 -5.81
C ALA A 54 2.46 7.51 -7.10
N HIS A 55 2.46 6.80 -8.23
CA HIS A 55 1.92 7.33 -9.49
C HIS A 55 0.44 7.68 -9.39
N GLY A 56 -0.33 6.92 -8.61
CA GLY A 56 -1.75 7.20 -8.36
C GLY A 56 -1.95 8.50 -7.59
N GLU A 57 -1.14 8.75 -6.59
CA GLU A 57 -1.16 9.98 -5.80
C GLU A 57 -0.78 11.19 -6.67
N GLU A 58 0.30 11.09 -7.42
CA GLU A 58 0.76 12.15 -8.33
C GLU A 58 -0.26 12.45 -9.44
N ALA A 59 -0.96 11.43 -9.94
CA ALA A 59 -1.94 11.59 -11.00
C ALA A 59 -3.30 12.13 -10.52
N ALA A 60 -3.69 11.90 -9.26
CA ALA A 60 -5.05 12.19 -8.81
C ALA A 60 -5.15 12.90 -7.46
N ILE A 61 -4.42 12.45 -6.43
CA ILE A 61 -4.53 12.98 -5.08
C ILE A 61 -3.84 14.33 -4.98
N PHE A 62 -2.59 14.44 -5.42
CA PHE A 62 -1.82 15.68 -5.36
C PHE A 62 -2.48 16.83 -6.13
N PRO A 63 -2.95 16.65 -7.38
CA PRO A 63 -3.70 17.69 -8.08
C PRO A 63 -4.99 18.11 -7.37
N ALA A 64 -5.72 17.17 -6.77
CA ALA A 64 -6.93 17.49 -6.02
C ALA A 64 -6.62 18.30 -4.76
N VAL A 65 -5.55 17.97 -4.03
CA VAL A 65 -5.11 18.72 -2.84
C VAL A 65 -4.56 20.09 -3.23
N GLU A 66 -3.79 20.20 -4.31
CA GLU A 66 -3.22 21.46 -4.79
C GLU A 66 -4.30 22.52 -5.07
N ASN A 67 -5.46 22.10 -5.59
CA ASN A 67 -6.58 23.00 -5.84
C ASN A 67 -7.19 23.63 -4.56
N VAL A 68 -7.05 22.98 -3.41
CA VAL A 68 -7.65 23.44 -2.14
C VAL A 68 -6.62 23.88 -1.10
N ALA A 69 -5.36 23.52 -1.30
CA ALA A 69 -4.21 23.84 -0.45
C ALA A 69 -2.94 23.98 -1.30
N PRO A 70 -2.76 25.13 -1.98
CA PRO A 70 -1.61 25.35 -2.87
C PRO A 70 -0.26 25.12 -2.19
N LEU A 71 0.72 24.60 -2.94
CA LEU A 71 2.09 24.25 -2.53
C LEU A 71 2.21 23.05 -1.57
N VAL A 72 1.12 22.45 -1.11
CA VAL A 72 1.17 21.27 -0.25
C VAL A 72 1.65 20.05 -1.06
N ALA A 73 1.10 19.84 -2.25
CA ALA A 73 1.47 18.69 -3.09
C ALA A 73 2.96 18.67 -3.46
N GLU A 74 3.56 19.84 -3.75
CA GLU A 74 4.98 19.97 -4.06
C GLU A 74 5.91 19.37 -2.97
N ALA A 75 5.53 19.51 -1.70
CA ALA A 75 6.30 18.96 -0.59
C ALA A 75 6.31 17.42 -0.62
N TYR A 76 5.16 16.80 -0.97
CA TYR A 76 5.04 15.34 -1.07
C TYR A 76 5.70 14.77 -2.33
N GLU A 77 5.65 15.50 -3.45
CA GLU A 77 6.44 15.14 -4.63
C GLU A 77 7.95 15.13 -4.33
N LYS A 78 8.44 16.06 -3.51
CA LYS A 78 9.84 16.05 -3.05
C LYS A 78 10.15 14.85 -2.16
N ASP A 79 9.20 14.43 -1.33
CA ASP A 79 9.34 13.23 -0.51
C ASP A 79 9.40 11.96 -1.38
N HIS A 80 8.58 11.84 -2.43
CA HIS A 80 8.67 10.73 -3.40
C HIS A 80 10.06 10.66 -4.01
N ARG A 81 10.62 11.77 -4.48
CA ARG A 81 12.00 11.81 -5.01
C ARG A 81 13.05 11.41 -3.97
N GLY A 82 12.83 11.73 -2.69
CA GLY A 82 13.70 11.28 -1.60
C GLY A 82 13.61 9.76 -1.37
N LEU A 83 12.42 9.18 -1.50
CA LEU A 83 12.22 7.73 -1.43
C LEU A 83 12.90 7.02 -2.60
N ASP A 84 12.87 7.58 -3.81
CA ASP A 84 13.54 7.03 -4.98
C ASP A 84 15.05 6.85 -4.73
N VAL A 85 15.70 7.83 -4.11
CA VAL A 85 17.14 7.74 -3.75
C VAL A 85 17.40 6.57 -2.79
N ALA A 86 16.60 6.46 -1.72
CA ALA A 86 16.73 5.37 -0.75
C ALA A 86 16.41 4.00 -1.39
N PHE A 87 15.50 3.97 -2.35
CA PHE A 87 15.17 2.78 -3.12
C PHE A 87 16.35 2.34 -4.00
N GLU A 88 16.99 3.26 -4.72
CA GLU A 88 18.15 2.95 -5.57
C GLU A 88 19.31 2.34 -4.76
N GLU A 89 19.57 2.85 -3.55
CA GLU A 89 20.56 2.26 -2.65
C GLU A 89 20.20 0.82 -2.26
N LEU A 90 18.93 0.57 -1.93
CA LEU A 90 18.44 -0.77 -1.62
C LEU A 90 18.53 -1.69 -2.84
N HIS A 91 18.10 -1.23 -3.99
CA HIS A 91 18.15 -1.99 -5.24
C HIS A 91 19.58 -2.37 -5.60
N ALA A 92 20.54 -1.43 -5.53
CA ALA A 92 21.94 -1.69 -5.76
C ALA A 92 22.53 -2.75 -4.80
N SER A 93 22.15 -2.69 -3.52
CA SER A 93 22.60 -3.66 -2.51
C SER A 93 22.07 -5.08 -2.76
N VAL A 94 20.82 -5.17 -3.23
CA VAL A 94 20.14 -6.41 -3.61
C VAL A 94 20.81 -7.03 -4.84
N LEU A 95 21.12 -6.23 -5.87
CA LEU A 95 21.83 -6.69 -7.06
C LEU A 95 23.23 -7.19 -6.75
N ALA A 96 23.93 -6.53 -5.83
CA ALA A 96 25.25 -6.94 -5.36
C ALA A 96 25.20 -8.22 -4.49
N ARG A 97 24.02 -8.68 -4.10
CA ARG A 97 23.80 -9.82 -3.19
C ARG A 97 24.63 -9.73 -1.89
N ASP A 98 24.83 -8.50 -1.39
CA ASP A 98 25.54 -8.24 -0.14
C ASP A 98 24.53 -8.19 1.03
N PRO A 99 24.50 -9.21 1.91
CA PRO A 99 23.50 -9.28 2.97
C PRO A 99 23.60 -8.12 3.98
N ILE A 100 24.83 -7.66 4.26
CA ILE A 100 25.02 -6.59 5.23
C ILE A 100 24.58 -5.24 4.65
N LYS A 101 24.94 -4.95 3.41
CA LYS A 101 24.47 -3.75 2.72
C LYS A 101 22.96 -3.78 2.53
N THR A 102 22.39 -4.92 2.14
CA THR A 102 20.93 -5.07 2.01
C THR A 102 20.23 -4.80 3.33
N ALA A 103 20.69 -5.37 4.45
CA ALA A 103 20.08 -5.12 5.76
C ALA A 103 20.16 -3.64 6.19
N ARG A 104 21.24 -2.94 5.88
CA ARG A 104 21.38 -1.49 6.15
C ARG A 104 20.42 -0.67 5.27
N ALA A 105 20.37 -1.01 4.00
CA ALA A 105 19.53 -0.28 3.03
C ALA A 105 18.03 -0.54 3.28
N THR A 106 17.61 -1.76 3.66
CA THR A 106 16.22 -2.03 4.06
C THR A 106 15.82 -1.25 5.30
N ALA A 107 16.69 -1.16 6.32
CA ALA A 107 16.41 -0.37 7.51
C ALA A 107 16.27 1.12 7.20
N ALA A 108 17.14 1.67 6.35
CA ALA A 108 17.07 3.06 5.90
C ALA A 108 15.80 3.33 5.08
N PHE A 109 15.50 2.48 4.10
CA PHE A 109 14.28 2.60 3.29
C PHE A 109 13.00 2.51 4.14
N ARG A 110 12.94 1.55 5.06
CA ARG A 110 11.84 1.41 6.01
C ARG A 110 11.64 2.69 6.83
N PHE A 111 12.71 3.30 7.30
CA PHE A 111 12.64 4.56 8.04
C PHE A 111 12.03 5.67 7.18
N HIS A 112 12.56 5.90 5.97
CA HIS A 112 12.07 6.92 5.06
C HIS A 112 10.60 6.69 4.66
N LEU A 113 10.24 5.46 4.26
CA LEU A 113 8.87 5.11 3.91
C LEU A 113 7.90 5.31 5.08
N THR A 114 8.28 4.89 6.30
CA THR A 114 7.42 5.06 7.48
C THR A 114 7.12 6.54 7.77
N TRP A 115 8.14 7.40 7.66
CA TRP A 115 7.98 8.84 7.84
C TRP A 115 7.13 9.49 6.76
N HIS A 116 7.34 9.11 5.52
CA HIS A 116 6.55 9.58 4.39
C HIS A 116 5.07 9.24 4.57
N LEU A 117 4.73 7.96 4.71
CA LEU A 117 3.35 7.51 4.92
C LEU A 117 2.70 8.15 6.17
N MET A 118 3.47 8.40 7.24
CA MET A 118 2.94 9.07 8.42
C MET A 118 2.57 10.54 8.13
N LYS A 119 3.39 11.27 7.37
CA LYS A 119 3.08 12.65 6.96
C LYS A 119 1.83 12.68 6.08
N GLU A 120 1.70 11.77 5.15
CA GLU A 120 0.52 11.66 4.31
C GLU A 120 -0.74 11.40 5.14
N ASP A 121 -0.74 10.36 5.97
CA ASP A 121 -1.89 10.01 6.82
C ASP A 121 -2.32 11.14 7.75
N THR A 122 -1.35 11.88 8.31
CA THR A 122 -1.66 12.90 9.33
C THR A 122 -1.92 14.29 8.77
N HIS A 123 -1.44 14.59 7.56
CA HIS A 123 -1.55 15.91 6.96
C HIS A 123 -2.20 15.91 5.59
N LEU A 124 -1.62 15.24 4.57
CA LEU A 124 -2.12 15.25 3.20
C LEU A 124 -3.57 14.72 3.13
N TYR A 125 -3.79 13.51 3.63
CA TYR A 125 -5.10 12.85 3.60
C TYR A 125 -6.11 13.46 4.57
N ARG A 126 -5.66 14.17 5.59
CA ARG A 126 -6.56 15.00 6.39
C ARG A 126 -7.10 16.17 5.56
N ILE A 127 -6.24 16.89 4.83
CA ILE A 127 -6.68 17.98 3.93
C ILE A 127 -7.61 17.41 2.85
N PHE A 128 -7.23 16.29 2.23
CA PHE A 128 -8.04 15.61 1.22
C PHE A 128 -9.44 15.28 1.75
N LYS A 129 -9.54 14.69 2.93
CA LYS A 129 -10.81 14.34 3.56
C LYS A 129 -11.65 15.55 3.97
N GLU A 130 -11.04 16.58 4.56
CA GLU A 130 -11.76 17.73 5.13
C GLU A 130 -12.18 18.76 4.08
N ARG A 131 -11.41 18.92 2.99
CA ARG A 131 -11.60 20.02 2.04
C ARG A 131 -12.13 19.59 0.67
N ILE A 132 -12.08 18.32 0.33
CA ILE A 132 -12.54 17.81 -0.97
C ILE A 132 -13.87 17.08 -0.76
N PRO A 133 -14.93 17.40 -1.55
CA PRO A 133 -16.22 16.73 -1.44
C PRO A 133 -16.13 15.21 -1.67
N PRO A 134 -16.89 14.36 -0.95
CA PRO A 134 -16.82 12.91 -1.06
C PRO A 134 -16.95 12.34 -2.49
N PRO A 135 -17.78 12.88 -3.40
CA PRO A 135 -17.82 12.42 -4.80
C PRO A 135 -16.48 12.64 -5.54
N GLU A 136 -15.80 13.75 -5.26
CA GLU A 136 -14.49 14.06 -5.87
C GLU A 136 -13.38 13.21 -5.26
N GLN A 137 -13.45 12.94 -3.96
CA GLN A 137 -12.57 11.96 -3.31
C GLN A 137 -12.70 10.58 -3.96
N GLY A 138 -13.93 10.10 -4.16
CA GLY A 138 -14.19 8.83 -4.83
C GLY A 138 -13.68 8.80 -6.26
N LYS A 139 -13.78 9.90 -7.00
CA LYS A 139 -13.21 10.02 -8.35
C LYS A 139 -11.69 9.93 -8.35
N ALA A 140 -11.01 10.65 -7.44
CA ALA A 140 -9.55 10.63 -7.33
C ALA A 140 -9.03 9.23 -6.97
N VAL A 141 -9.62 8.57 -5.97
CA VAL A 141 -9.28 7.18 -5.61
C VAL A 141 -9.58 6.21 -6.75
N GLY A 142 -10.65 6.44 -7.51
CA GLY A 142 -10.96 5.66 -8.72
C GLY A 142 -9.88 5.78 -9.80
N ILE A 143 -9.36 6.99 -10.05
CA ILE A 143 -8.24 7.21 -10.98
C ILE A 143 -7.01 6.47 -10.48
N MET A 144 -6.62 6.65 -9.21
CA MET A 144 -5.51 5.96 -8.58
C MET A 144 -5.60 4.44 -8.75
N SER A 145 -6.77 3.86 -8.45
CA SER A 145 -7.03 2.43 -8.60
C SER A 145 -6.93 1.94 -10.04
N SER A 146 -7.24 2.79 -11.03
CA SER A 146 -7.18 2.44 -12.46
C SER A 146 -5.76 2.28 -12.99
N LEU A 147 -4.75 2.75 -12.28
CA LEU A 147 -3.33 2.58 -12.62
C LEU A 147 -2.79 1.21 -12.25
N VAL A 148 -3.51 0.46 -11.42
CA VAL A 148 -3.15 -0.95 -11.13
C VAL A 148 -3.45 -1.78 -12.37
N PRO A 149 -2.48 -2.49 -12.97
CA PRO A 149 -2.72 -3.37 -14.11
C PRO A 149 -3.77 -4.44 -13.75
N LYS A 150 -4.77 -4.63 -14.61
CA LYS A 150 -5.89 -5.54 -14.33
C LYS A 150 -5.43 -6.96 -14.04
N GLU A 151 -4.41 -7.43 -14.75
CA GLU A 151 -3.78 -8.74 -14.57
C GLU A 151 -3.05 -8.89 -13.25
N ARG A 152 -2.67 -7.78 -12.59
CA ARG A 152 -1.98 -7.74 -11.30
C ARG A 152 -2.92 -7.52 -10.11
N PHE A 153 -4.20 -7.28 -10.35
CA PHE A 153 -5.16 -7.01 -9.28
C PHE A 153 -5.29 -8.18 -8.29
N ALA A 154 -5.24 -9.42 -8.78
CA ALA A 154 -5.28 -10.59 -7.91
C ALA A 154 -4.03 -10.68 -7.01
N ASP A 155 -2.85 -10.31 -7.53
CA ASP A 155 -1.62 -10.27 -6.75
C ASP A 155 -1.65 -9.17 -5.70
N LEU A 156 -2.21 -7.99 -6.04
CA LEU A 156 -2.43 -6.90 -5.08
C LEU A 156 -3.33 -7.38 -3.91
N VAL A 157 -4.47 -8.00 -4.19
CA VAL A 157 -5.37 -8.52 -3.14
C VAL A 157 -4.67 -9.59 -2.29
N ALA A 158 -3.94 -10.50 -2.92
CA ALA A 158 -3.21 -11.56 -2.24
C ALA A 158 -2.06 -11.03 -1.37
N TRP A 159 -1.46 -9.90 -1.75
CA TRP A 159 -0.43 -9.23 -0.97
C TRP A 159 -1.02 -8.39 0.16
N GLU A 160 -2.02 -7.57 -0.12
CA GLU A 160 -2.55 -6.56 0.81
C GLU A 160 -3.33 -7.19 1.97
N PHE A 161 -4.32 -8.03 1.66
CA PHE A 161 -5.29 -8.49 2.65
C PHE A 161 -4.72 -9.29 3.83
N PRO A 162 -3.67 -10.12 3.68
CA PRO A 162 -3.01 -10.76 4.83
C PRO A 162 -2.24 -9.79 5.72
N LEU A 163 -1.84 -8.61 5.21
CA LEU A 163 -1.00 -7.65 5.91
C LEU A 163 -1.78 -6.63 6.74
N ILE A 164 -3.05 -6.39 6.39
CA ILE A 164 -3.90 -5.38 7.03
C ILE A 164 -4.75 -5.97 8.16
N GLY A 165 -5.17 -5.08 9.08
CA GLY A 165 -6.03 -5.44 10.20
C GLY A 165 -7.50 -5.66 9.82
N ASN A 166 -8.30 -6.15 10.77
CA ASN A 166 -9.70 -6.48 10.52
C ASN A 166 -10.55 -5.28 10.12
N ASP A 167 -10.27 -4.09 10.64
CA ASP A 167 -11.02 -2.88 10.32
C ASP A 167 -10.71 -2.43 8.87
N ASP A 168 -9.45 -2.51 8.45
CA ASP A 168 -9.04 -2.20 7.08
C ASP A 168 -9.61 -3.22 6.09
N ARG A 169 -9.58 -4.52 6.43
CA ARG A 169 -10.21 -5.58 5.61
C ARG A 169 -11.70 -5.34 5.43
N GLU A 170 -12.41 -4.96 6.50
CA GLU A 170 -13.82 -4.63 6.43
C GLU A 170 -14.05 -3.42 5.52
N ASN A 171 -13.31 -2.32 5.71
CA ASN A 171 -13.45 -1.11 4.93
C ASN A 171 -13.17 -1.36 3.44
N MET A 172 -12.05 -2.01 3.11
CA MET A 172 -11.70 -2.38 1.74
C MET A 172 -12.77 -3.25 1.07
N THR A 173 -13.25 -4.27 1.79
CA THR A 173 -14.30 -5.16 1.25
C THR A 173 -15.60 -4.40 0.99
N ARG A 174 -16.00 -3.49 1.88
CA ARG A 174 -17.18 -2.64 1.69
C ARG A 174 -17.01 -1.67 0.52
N ILE A 175 -15.82 -1.09 0.35
CA ILE A 175 -15.51 -0.24 -0.81
C ILE A 175 -15.65 -1.05 -2.10
N PHE A 176 -15.05 -2.22 -2.19
CA PHE A 176 -15.18 -3.08 -3.38
C PHE A 176 -16.65 -3.46 -3.66
N GLN A 177 -17.41 -3.81 -2.62
CA GLN A 177 -18.83 -4.12 -2.74
C GLN A 177 -19.66 -2.95 -3.27
N MET A 178 -19.29 -1.72 -2.88
CA MET A 178 -20.01 -0.50 -3.28
C MET A 178 -19.68 -0.08 -4.71
N VAL A 179 -18.42 -0.22 -5.15
CA VAL A 179 -17.96 0.33 -6.44
C VAL A 179 -17.96 -0.68 -7.58
N MET A 180 -17.96 -1.98 -7.29
CA MET A 180 -17.87 -3.03 -8.31
C MET A 180 -19.25 -3.60 -8.66
N PRO A 181 -19.50 -3.91 -9.95
CA PRO A 181 -20.68 -4.68 -10.33
C PRO A 181 -20.74 -6.03 -9.58
N PRO A 182 -21.94 -6.52 -9.17
CA PRO A 182 -22.06 -7.74 -8.37
C PRO A 182 -21.31 -8.97 -8.91
N PRO A 183 -21.29 -9.26 -10.23
CA PRO A 183 -20.51 -10.40 -10.74
C PRO A 183 -18.99 -10.23 -10.57
N VAL A 184 -18.48 -8.99 -10.68
CA VAL A 184 -17.06 -8.69 -10.49
C VAL A 184 -16.69 -8.83 -9.00
N PHE A 185 -17.53 -8.25 -8.12
CA PHE A 185 -17.34 -8.37 -6.68
C PHE A 185 -17.35 -9.83 -6.21
N ALA A 186 -18.19 -10.69 -6.78
CA ALA A 186 -18.20 -12.12 -6.46
C ALA A 186 -16.83 -12.78 -6.70
N GLY A 187 -16.15 -12.42 -7.78
CA GLY A 187 -14.77 -12.85 -8.05
C GLY A 187 -13.76 -12.31 -7.04
N VAL A 188 -13.85 -11.02 -6.71
CA VAL A 188 -12.98 -10.38 -5.73
C VAL A 188 -13.16 -10.96 -4.33
N LYS A 189 -14.38 -11.23 -3.92
CA LYS A 189 -14.70 -11.93 -2.68
C LYS A 189 -13.96 -13.27 -2.55
N GLU A 190 -13.89 -14.06 -3.62
CA GLU A 190 -13.13 -15.31 -3.63
C GLU A 190 -11.61 -15.10 -3.53
N LEU A 191 -11.09 -14.03 -4.15
CA LEU A 191 -9.68 -13.65 -3.97
C LEU A 191 -9.37 -13.29 -2.52
N ILE A 192 -10.20 -12.46 -1.90
CA ILE A 192 -10.08 -12.08 -0.48
C ILE A 192 -10.12 -13.33 0.41
N ARG A 193 -11.12 -14.21 0.22
CA ARG A 193 -11.26 -15.44 0.99
C ARG A 193 -10.01 -16.32 0.93
N LYS A 194 -9.40 -16.44 -0.25
CA LYS A 194 -8.17 -17.20 -0.45
C LYS A 194 -6.96 -16.51 0.22
N ALA A 195 -6.91 -15.19 0.18
CA ALA A 195 -5.79 -14.41 0.72
C ALA A 195 -5.71 -14.43 2.24
N VAL A 196 -6.85 -14.27 2.94
CA VAL A 196 -6.85 -14.10 4.42
C VAL A 196 -6.88 -15.41 5.20
N GLY A 197 -7.32 -16.52 4.61
CA GLY A 197 -7.45 -17.81 5.30
C GLY A 197 -8.68 -17.91 6.20
N GLY A 198 -8.84 -19.08 6.86
CA GLY A 198 -10.12 -19.48 7.48
C GLY A 198 -10.60 -18.62 8.65
N SER A 199 -9.74 -18.34 9.63
CA SER A 199 -10.11 -17.56 10.83
C SER A 199 -10.44 -16.10 10.49
N ASP A 200 -9.61 -15.46 9.68
CA ASP A 200 -9.77 -14.07 9.30
C ASP A 200 -10.96 -13.90 8.36
N TRP A 201 -11.20 -14.89 7.49
CA TRP A 201 -12.40 -14.92 6.66
C TRP A 201 -13.68 -15.04 7.49
N ALA A 202 -13.69 -15.90 8.52
CA ALA A 202 -14.85 -16.04 9.41
C ALA A 202 -15.14 -14.73 10.16
N GLU A 203 -14.09 -14.03 10.63
CA GLU A 203 -14.23 -12.73 11.27
C GLU A 203 -14.76 -11.66 10.29
N LEU A 204 -14.25 -11.63 9.06
CA LEU A 204 -14.72 -10.69 8.03
C LEU A 204 -16.21 -10.92 7.69
N ASN A 205 -16.64 -12.18 7.54
CA ASN A 205 -18.05 -12.51 7.34
C ASN A 205 -18.95 -12.10 8.52
N ARG A 206 -18.45 -12.22 9.75
CA ARG A 206 -19.18 -11.76 10.94
C ARG A 206 -19.39 -10.24 10.94
N ARG A 207 -18.42 -9.48 10.42
CA ARG A 207 -18.45 -8.01 10.35
C ARG A 207 -19.32 -7.50 9.20
N ILE A 208 -19.35 -8.21 8.09
CA ILE A 208 -20.12 -7.83 6.89
C ILE A 208 -21.20 -8.86 6.65
N GLN A 209 -22.43 -8.51 7.08
CA GLN A 209 -23.60 -9.37 6.85
C GLN A 209 -23.84 -9.59 5.36
N GLY A 210 -23.93 -10.84 4.95
CA GLY A 210 -24.21 -11.23 3.55
C GLY A 210 -22.99 -11.18 2.62
N LEU A 211 -21.77 -11.21 3.19
CA LEU A 211 -20.54 -11.31 2.40
C LEU A 211 -20.42 -12.67 1.70
#